data_255963fc4f552860ae6189b0b69c93e5
#
_entry.id   255963fc4f552860ae6189b0b69c93e5
#
_cell.length_a   1.000
_cell.length_b   1.000
_cell.length_c   1.000
_cell.angle_alpha   90.00
_cell.angle_beta   90.00
_cell.angle_gamma   90.00
#
_symmetry.space_group_name_H-M   'P 1'
#
loop_
_entity.id
_entity.type
_entity.pdbx_description
1 polymer ?
#
loop_
_entity_poly.entity_id
_entity_poly.type
_entity_poly.pdbx_seq_one_letter_code
_entity_poly.pdbx_strand_id
1 'polypeptide(L)'
;PEAALEGVKQVQYEASADGPEYSTMLRSIIRRDPDVVGVAEIPDAETAKEIAHAEADRVRLYASVRADSALGAVQFFAKAVGSPSDAARGLRAAMAQKLLRKLCENCRVPYEPPQDMVKKLGLPPDKVKQLYKKGGQVLVRNKPETCPVCGGRGYDGQIGAFEIYSIGDVERA
;
A
#
# COMPACT_ATOMS: atom_id res chain seq x y z
N PRO A 1 -11.49 14.06 -3.66
CA PRO A 1 -10.03 13.85 -3.66
C PRO A 1 -9.33 15.06 -3.03
N GLU A 2 -8.27 14.82 -2.28
CA GLU A 2 -7.53 15.88 -1.58
C GLU A 2 -6.71 16.77 -2.54
N ALA A 3 -6.45 16.29 -3.75
CA ALA A 3 -5.74 17.01 -4.79
C ALA A 3 -6.41 16.85 -6.16
N ALA A 4 -6.41 17.92 -6.94
CA ALA A 4 -6.81 17.86 -8.34
C ALA A 4 -5.69 17.21 -9.16
N LEU A 5 -6.05 16.20 -9.95
CA LEU A 5 -5.14 15.53 -10.86
C LEU A 5 -5.40 16.04 -12.29
N GLU A 6 -4.39 16.59 -12.91
CA GLU A 6 -4.48 17.08 -14.29
C GLU A 6 -4.76 15.92 -15.27
N GLY A 7 -5.69 16.13 -16.19
CA GLY A 7 -6.08 15.11 -17.17
C GLY A 7 -7.00 14.00 -16.64
N VAL A 8 -7.34 14.00 -15.35
CA VAL A 8 -8.23 13.01 -14.74
C VAL A 8 -9.57 13.66 -14.38
N LYS A 9 -10.67 13.09 -14.89
CA LYS A 9 -11.99 13.51 -14.47
C LYS A 9 -12.28 13.00 -13.06
N GLN A 10 -12.36 13.91 -12.11
CA GLN A 10 -12.65 13.60 -10.71
C GLN A 10 -14.11 13.90 -10.38
N VAL A 11 -14.76 12.96 -9.68
CA VAL A 11 -16.13 13.11 -9.18
C VAL A 11 -16.05 13.07 -7.66
N GLN A 12 -16.51 14.15 -7.03
CA GLN A 12 -16.61 14.21 -5.58
C GLN A 12 -17.92 13.57 -5.14
N TYR A 13 -17.84 12.75 -4.11
CA TYR A 13 -19.01 12.15 -3.47
C TYR A 13 -19.20 12.78 -2.10
N GLU A 14 -20.40 13.29 -1.87
CA GLU A 14 -20.85 13.78 -0.55
C GLU A 14 -22.06 12.95 -0.15
N ALA A 15 -21.93 12.23 0.96
CA ALA A 15 -23.05 11.46 1.50
C ALA A 15 -24.16 12.43 1.95
N SER A 16 -25.36 12.27 1.40
CA SER A 16 -26.55 13.02 1.84
C SER A 16 -27.73 12.07 1.96
N ALA A 17 -28.69 12.41 2.83
CA ALA A 17 -29.87 11.57 3.09
C ALA A 17 -30.72 11.35 1.81
N ASP A 18 -30.74 12.32 0.91
CA ASP A 18 -31.53 12.29 -0.33
C ASP A 18 -30.68 12.08 -1.58
N GLY A 19 -29.36 11.87 -1.43
CA GLY A 19 -28.42 11.67 -2.54
C GLY A 19 -28.31 10.20 -2.95
N PRO A 20 -27.75 9.94 -4.15
CA PRO A 20 -27.49 8.57 -4.58
C PRO A 20 -26.44 7.91 -3.70
N GLU A 21 -26.59 6.61 -3.46
CA GLU A 21 -25.57 5.81 -2.80
C GLU A 21 -24.26 5.78 -3.62
N TYR A 22 -23.12 5.60 -2.95
CA TYR A 22 -21.80 5.56 -3.59
C TYR A 22 -21.72 4.47 -4.68
N SER A 23 -22.27 3.29 -4.41
CA SER A 23 -22.36 2.17 -5.36
C SER A 23 -23.13 2.55 -6.63
N THR A 24 -24.24 3.28 -6.50
CA THR A 24 -25.04 3.77 -7.63
C THR A 24 -24.26 4.79 -8.47
N MET A 25 -23.53 5.69 -7.83
CA MET A 25 -22.67 6.64 -8.53
C MET A 25 -21.55 5.93 -9.27
N LEU A 26 -20.85 4.97 -8.61
CA LEU A 26 -19.80 4.17 -9.24
C LEU A 26 -20.34 3.42 -10.46
N ARG A 27 -21.49 2.75 -10.34
CA ARG A 27 -22.17 2.08 -11.46
C ARG A 27 -22.43 3.02 -12.64
N SER A 28 -22.86 4.25 -12.36
CA SER A 28 -23.10 5.25 -13.40
C SER A 28 -21.80 5.70 -14.10
N ILE A 29 -20.67 5.70 -13.38
CA ILE A 29 -19.36 6.00 -13.95
C ILE A 29 -18.89 4.85 -14.85
N ILE A 30 -18.99 3.60 -14.37
CA ILE A 30 -18.59 2.40 -15.12
C ILE A 30 -19.39 2.27 -16.43
N ARG A 31 -20.68 2.59 -16.42
CA ARG A 31 -21.55 2.56 -17.62
C ARG A 31 -21.16 3.56 -18.72
N ARG A 32 -20.31 4.55 -18.41
CA ARG A 32 -19.79 5.50 -19.40
C ARG A 32 -18.57 4.96 -20.14
N ASP A 33 -18.24 3.70 -19.92
CA ASP A 33 -17.14 2.96 -20.58
C ASP A 33 -15.77 3.63 -20.45
N PRO A 34 -15.31 3.92 -19.22
CA PRO A 34 -13.98 4.48 -19.01
C PRO A 34 -12.92 3.38 -19.11
N ASP A 35 -11.71 3.71 -19.59
CA ASP A 35 -10.59 2.79 -19.60
C ASP A 35 -10.10 2.45 -18.19
N VAL A 36 -10.10 3.46 -17.31
CA VAL A 36 -9.58 3.35 -15.94
C VAL A 36 -10.49 4.08 -14.96
N VAL A 37 -10.78 3.45 -13.83
CA VAL A 37 -11.52 4.04 -12.72
C VAL A 37 -10.72 3.91 -11.43
N GLY A 38 -10.50 5.03 -10.73
CA GLY A 38 -9.95 5.07 -9.38
C GLY A 38 -11.05 5.25 -8.34
N VAL A 39 -11.11 4.36 -7.35
CA VAL A 39 -12.01 4.43 -6.19
C VAL A 39 -11.16 4.74 -4.97
N ALA A 40 -11.34 5.93 -4.39
CA ALA A 40 -10.49 6.42 -3.30
C ALA A 40 -10.56 5.53 -2.05
N GLU A 41 -11.73 5.00 -1.73
CA GLU A 41 -11.92 4.01 -0.65
C GLU A 41 -13.20 3.21 -0.95
N ILE A 42 -13.22 1.93 -0.61
CA ILE A 42 -14.43 1.10 -0.68
C ILE A 42 -15.22 1.33 0.61
N PRO A 43 -16.34 2.07 0.59
CA PRO A 43 -17.04 2.45 1.80
C PRO A 43 -17.98 1.35 2.34
N ASP A 44 -18.48 0.48 1.47
CA ASP A 44 -19.53 -0.48 1.79
C ASP A 44 -19.47 -1.74 0.92
N ALA A 45 -20.26 -2.74 1.30
CA ALA A 45 -20.35 -4.04 0.63
C ALA A 45 -20.95 -3.94 -0.79
N GLU A 46 -21.90 -3.03 -1.02
CA GLU A 46 -22.53 -2.86 -2.34
C GLU A 46 -21.52 -2.30 -3.34
N THR A 47 -20.70 -1.34 -2.92
CA THR A 47 -19.58 -0.85 -3.74
C THR A 47 -18.56 -1.95 -4.05
N ALA A 48 -18.23 -2.79 -3.07
CA ALA A 48 -17.32 -3.93 -3.29
C ALA A 48 -17.89 -4.91 -4.33
N LYS A 49 -19.20 -5.19 -4.29
CA LYS A 49 -19.88 -6.04 -5.29
C LYS A 49 -19.87 -5.40 -6.68
N GLU A 50 -20.13 -4.11 -6.80
CA GLU A 50 -20.05 -3.41 -8.08
C GLU A 50 -18.65 -3.51 -8.70
N ILE A 51 -17.60 -3.39 -7.86
CA ILE A 51 -16.20 -3.57 -8.29
C ILE A 51 -15.95 -4.99 -8.75
N ALA A 52 -16.42 -6.00 -7.99
CA ALA A 52 -16.21 -7.41 -8.30
C ALA A 52 -16.92 -7.85 -9.60
N HIS A 53 -18.07 -7.25 -9.88
CA HIS A 53 -18.87 -7.53 -11.09
C HIS A 53 -18.48 -6.69 -12.30
N ALA A 54 -17.62 -5.68 -12.13
CA ALA A 54 -17.14 -4.90 -13.26
C ALA A 54 -16.35 -5.79 -14.23
N GLU A 55 -16.63 -5.63 -15.53
CA GLU A 55 -15.95 -6.38 -16.56
C GLU A 55 -14.45 -6.01 -16.62
N ALA A 56 -13.62 -6.85 -16.00
CA ALA A 56 -12.19 -6.58 -15.82
C ALA A 56 -11.41 -6.45 -17.15
N ASP A 57 -11.99 -6.92 -18.25
CA ASP A 57 -11.40 -6.81 -19.59
C ASP A 57 -11.75 -5.48 -20.27
N ARG A 58 -12.76 -4.77 -19.78
CA ARG A 58 -13.19 -3.46 -20.29
C ARG A 58 -12.67 -2.30 -19.46
N VAL A 59 -12.73 -2.42 -18.15
CA VAL A 59 -12.41 -1.33 -17.21
C VAL A 59 -11.35 -1.78 -16.22
N ARG A 60 -10.25 -1.03 -16.11
CA ARG A 60 -9.27 -1.23 -15.05
C ARG A 60 -9.68 -0.46 -13.80
N LEU A 61 -10.05 -1.19 -12.76
CA LEU A 61 -10.41 -0.61 -11.47
C LEU A 61 -9.25 -0.65 -10.48
N TYR A 62 -8.96 0.50 -9.90
CA TYR A 62 -8.03 0.64 -8.78
C TYR A 62 -8.82 1.14 -7.57
N ALA A 63 -8.87 0.36 -6.52
CA ALA A 63 -9.59 0.71 -5.31
C ALA A 63 -8.69 0.65 -4.09
N SER A 64 -8.82 1.61 -3.18
CA SER A 64 -8.12 1.58 -1.91
C SER A 64 -8.98 0.97 -0.82
N VAL A 65 -8.32 0.23 0.07
CA VAL A 65 -8.91 -0.32 1.30
C VAL A 65 -7.94 -0.12 2.46
N ARG A 66 -8.45 -0.07 3.69
CA ARG A 66 -7.62 -0.02 4.89
C ARG A 66 -7.28 -1.45 5.32
N ALA A 67 -6.03 -1.83 5.14
CA ALA A 67 -5.51 -3.14 5.54
C ALA A 67 -4.02 -3.03 5.91
N ASP A 68 -3.55 -3.94 6.76
CA ASP A 68 -2.16 -3.96 7.22
C ASP A 68 -1.21 -4.64 6.23
N SER A 69 -1.73 -5.40 5.28
CA SER A 69 -0.99 -6.19 4.29
C SER A 69 -1.78 -6.37 3.00
N ALA A 70 -1.11 -6.78 1.92
CA ALA A 70 -1.78 -7.09 0.66
C ALA A 70 -2.77 -8.26 0.81
N LEU A 71 -2.39 -9.30 1.57
CA LEU A 71 -3.30 -10.40 1.88
C LEU A 71 -4.50 -9.94 2.71
N GLY A 72 -4.29 -9.04 3.68
CA GLY A 72 -5.37 -8.41 4.44
C GLY A 72 -6.35 -7.63 3.56
N ALA A 73 -5.84 -6.94 2.52
CA ALA A 73 -6.68 -6.25 1.54
C ALA A 73 -7.55 -7.24 0.73
N VAL A 74 -6.98 -8.37 0.30
CA VAL A 74 -7.73 -9.46 -0.37
C VAL A 74 -8.82 -10.01 0.53
N GLN A 75 -8.50 -10.31 1.78
CA GLN A 75 -9.48 -10.84 2.76
C GLN A 75 -10.60 -9.84 3.05
N PHE A 76 -10.26 -8.56 3.18
CA PHE A 76 -11.25 -7.49 3.33
C PHE A 76 -12.21 -7.46 2.13
N PHE A 77 -11.66 -7.46 0.91
CA PHE A 77 -12.46 -7.40 -0.31
C PHE A 77 -13.36 -8.64 -0.46
N ALA A 78 -12.83 -9.85 -0.24
CA ALA A 78 -13.59 -11.10 -0.29
C ALA A 78 -14.75 -11.11 0.72
N LYS A 79 -14.49 -10.61 1.94
CA LYS A 79 -15.52 -10.49 2.98
C LYS A 79 -16.60 -9.46 2.59
N ALA A 80 -16.18 -8.32 2.03
CA ALA A 80 -17.11 -7.26 1.63
C ALA A 80 -18.00 -7.69 0.47
N VAL A 81 -17.46 -8.40 -0.53
CA VAL A 81 -18.22 -9.00 -1.64
C VAL A 81 -19.18 -10.09 -1.13
N GLY A 82 -18.79 -10.84 -0.10
CA GLY A 82 -19.58 -11.93 0.48
C GLY A 82 -19.51 -13.25 -0.31
N SER A 83 -18.75 -13.28 -1.40
CA SER A 83 -18.50 -14.46 -2.24
C SER A 83 -17.02 -14.49 -2.61
N PRO A 84 -16.24 -15.46 -2.09
CA PRO A 84 -14.81 -15.57 -2.42
C PRO A 84 -14.56 -15.77 -3.92
N SER A 85 -15.41 -16.55 -4.60
CA SER A 85 -15.27 -16.79 -6.03
C SER A 85 -15.52 -15.52 -6.87
N ASP A 86 -16.52 -14.70 -6.52
CA ASP A 86 -16.78 -13.45 -7.24
C ASP A 86 -15.68 -12.44 -6.96
N ALA A 87 -15.20 -12.37 -5.72
CA ALA A 87 -14.06 -11.53 -5.36
C ALA A 87 -12.79 -11.94 -6.13
N ALA A 88 -12.48 -13.24 -6.20
CA ALA A 88 -11.32 -13.75 -6.94
C ALA A 88 -11.41 -13.45 -8.44
N ARG A 89 -12.61 -13.57 -9.02
CA ARG A 89 -12.85 -13.28 -10.44
C ARG A 89 -12.60 -11.82 -10.79
N GLY A 90 -13.02 -10.89 -9.93
CA GLY A 90 -12.85 -9.45 -10.12
C GLY A 90 -11.44 -8.94 -9.76
N LEU A 91 -10.67 -9.66 -8.94
CA LEU A 91 -9.40 -9.20 -8.40
C LEU A 91 -8.21 -9.70 -9.22
N ARG A 92 -7.33 -8.80 -9.64
CA ARG A 92 -6.10 -9.12 -10.40
C ARG A 92 -4.86 -9.11 -9.50
N ALA A 93 -4.79 -8.16 -8.60
CA ALA A 93 -3.70 -8.03 -7.64
C ALA A 93 -4.13 -7.18 -6.44
N ALA A 94 -3.45 -7.36 -5.33
CA ALA A 94 -3.50 -6.46 -4.19
C ALA A 94 -2.08 -5.98 -3.87
N MET A 95 -1.96 -4.71 -3.48
CA MET A 95 -0.70 -4.10 -3.10
C MET A 95 -0.86 -3.36 -1.77
N ALA A 96 0.03 -3.64 -0.83
CA ALA A 96 0.18 -2.84 0.38
C ALA A 96 1.48 -2.05 0.32
N GLN A 97 1.44 -0.83 0.87
CA GLN A 97 2.58 0.08 0.91
C GLN A 97 2.76 0.63 2.31
N LYS A 98 4.03 0.67 2.76
CA LYS A 98 4.43 1.37 3.98
C LYS A 98 5.61 2.29 3.70
N LEU A 99 5.56 3.49 4.25
CA LEU A 99 6.70 4.40 4.23
C LEU A 99 7.58 4.13 5.45
N LEU A 100 8.84 3.81 5.20
CA LEU A 100 9.85 3.60 6.22
C LEU A 100 10.83 4.76 6.23
N ARG A 101 11.26 5.20 7.41
CA ARG A 101 12.32 6.20 7.52
C ARG A 101 13.66 5.57 7.12
N LYS A 102 14.37 6.19 6.20
CA LYS A 102 15.71 5.76 5.77
C LYS A 102 16.73 6.19 6.84
N LEU A 103 17.59 5.27 7.26
CA LEU A 103 18.71 5.62 8.15
C LEU A 103 19.64 6.61 7.45
N CYS A 104 20.10 7.62 8.17
CA CYS A 104 21.08 8.56 7.65
C CYS A 104 22.40 7.83 7.39
N GLU A 105 22.84 7.83 6.14
CA GLU A 105 24.07 7.12 5.73
C GLU A 105 25.33 7.67 6.39
N ASN A 106 25.32 8.96 6.73
CA ASN A 106 26.46 9.61 7.33
C ASN A 106 26.69 9.25 8.81
N CYS A 107 25.63 8.88 9.56
CA CYS A 107 25.73 8.62 10.99
C CYS A 107 25.14 7.28 11.44
N ARG A 108 24.65 6.44 10.53
CA ARG A 108 24.19 5.10 10.90
C ARG A 108 25.30 4.30 11.52
N VAL A 109 24.99 3.55 12.58
CA VAL A 109 25.97 2.78 13.33
C VAL A 109 25.86 1.31 12.92
N PRO A 110 26.96 0.71 12.40
CA PRO A 110 26.97 -0.71 12.10
C PRO A 110 26.97 -1.54 13.39
N TYR A 111 26.34 -2.71 13.35
CA TYR A 111 26.39 -3.70 14.42
C TYR A 111 26.23 -5.11 13.87
N GLU A 112 26.79 -6.09 14.58
CA GLU A 112 26.60 -7.49 14.29
C GLU A 112 25.30 -7.98 14.95
N PRO A 113 24.28 -8.41 14.18
CA PRO A 113 23.04 -8.87 14.77
C PRO A 113 23.20 -10.26 15.38
N PRO A 114 22.51 -10.55 16.51
CA PRO A 114 22.41 -11.92 17.01
C PRO A 114 21.79 -12.85 15.97
N GLN A 115 22.25 -14.07 15.86
CA GLN A 115 21.79 -15.03 14.86
C GLN A 115 20.27 -15.29 14.94
N ASP A 116 19.71 -15.30 16.14
CA ASP A 116 18.27 -15.45 16.35
C ASP A 116 17.46 -14.29 15.75
N MET A 117 18.00 -13.07 15.77
CA MET A 117 17.39 -11.92 15.12
C MET A 117 17.42 -12.08 13.60
N VAL A 118 18.53 -12.51 13.03
CA VAL A 118 18.66 -12.73 11.58
C VAL A 118 17.66 -13.77 11.09
N LYS A 119 17.50 -14.87 11.83
CA LYS A 119 16.50 -15.91 11.55
C LYS A 119 15.08 -15.40 11.65
N LYS A 120 14.73 -14.64 12.70
CA LYS A 120 13.39 -14.03 12.89
C LYS A 120 13.03 -13.05 11.78
N LEU A 121 14.02 -12.37 11.20
CA LEU A 121 13.85 -11.47 10.06
C LEU A 121 13.78 -12.20 8.70
N GLY A 122 13.90 -13.52 8.69
CA GLY A 122 13.91 -14.31 7.44
C GLY A 122 15.12 -14.03 6.55
N LEU A 123 16.21 -13.45 7.12
CA LEU A 123 17.40 -13.11 6.37
C LEU A 123 18.36 -14.31 6.30
N PRO A 124 19.10 -14.51 5.19
CA PRO A 124 20.07 -15.58 5.07
C PRO A 124 21.25 -15.34 6.02
N PRO A 125 21.47 -16.21 7.04
CA PRO A 125 22.50 -15.99 8.07
C PRO A 125 23.91 -15.90 7.50
N ASP A 126 24.18 -16.64 6.42
CA ASP A 126 25.50 -16.70 5.79
C ASP A 126 25.88 -15.42 5.03
N LYS A 127 24.86 -14.63 4.63
CA LYS A 127 25.05 -13.41 3.83
C LYS A 127 24.98 -12.14 4.65
N VAL A 128 24.30 -12.17 5.80
CA VAL A 128 24.06 -10.98 6.63
C VAL A 128 24.98 -10.99 7.85
N LYS A 129 26.15 -10.41 7.69
CA LYS A 129 27.13 -10.25 8.78
C LYS A 129 26.96 -8.95 9.56
N GLN A 130 26.32 -7.95 8.96
CA GLN A 130 26.20 -6.62 9.52
C GLN A 130 24.84 -6.00 9.23
N LEU A 131 24.26 -5.36 10.22
CA LEU A 131 23.12 -4.48 10.10
C LEU A 131 23.46 -3.08 10.61
N TYR A 132 22.56 -2.13 10.39
CA TYR A 132 22.74 -0.75 10.82
C TYR A 132 21.60 -0.32 11.74
N LYS A 133 21.94 0.49 12.74
CA LYS A 133 20.98 1.12 13.64
C LYS A 133 21.07 2.64 13.56
N LYS A 134 20.06 3.30 14.08
CA LYS A 134 19.99 4.75 14.18
C LYS A 134 21.24 5.29 14.91
N GLY A 135 21.91 6.25 14.28
CA GLY A 135 22.91 7.11 14.89
C GLY A 135 22.32 8.46 15.30
N GLY A 136 22.97 9.53 14.94
CA GLY A 136 22.62 10.92 15.23
C GLY A 136 23.86 11.78 15.47
N GLN A 137 24.99 11.14 15.75
CA GLN A 137 26.27 11.79 15.98
C GLN A 137 27.32 11.24 15.02
N VAL A 138 28.32 12.05 14.73
CA VAL A 138 29.53 11.71 13.98
C VAL A 138 30.76 12.09 14.80
N LEU A 139 31.88 11.42 14.58
CA LEU A 139 33.14 11.77 15.26
C LEU A 139 33.88 12.80 14.39
N VAL A 140 34.08 13.99 14.94
CA VAL A 140 34.91 15.03 14.34
C VAL A 140 36.08 15.25 15.27
N ARG A 141 37.31 14.96 14.79
CA ARG A 141 38.57 15.01 15.62
C ARG A 141 38.44 14.25 16.94
N ASN A 142 37.84 13.04 16.89
CA ASN A 142 37.57 12.18 18.05
C ASN A 142 36.56 12.76 19.08
N LYS A 143 35.80 13.83 18.73
CA LYS A 143 34.74 14.34 19.59
C LYS A 143 33.39 14.04 18.94
N PRO A 144 32.40 13.60 19.73
CA PRO A 144 31.06 13.36 19.21
C PRO A 144 30.37 14.72 18.92
N GLU A 145 30.00 14.93 17.66
CA GLU A 145 29.26 16.09 17.21
C GLU A 145 27.92 15.68 16.59
N THR A 146 26.94 16.55 16.61
CA THR A 146 25.66 16.33 15.96
C THR A 146 25.87 16.13 14.45
N CYS A 147 25.29 15.08 13.89
CA CYS A 147 25.40 14.79 12.47
C CYS A 147 24.86 15.99 11.63
N PRO A 148 25.68 16.61 10.79
CA PRO A 148 25.24 17.80 10.02
C PRO A 148 24.22 17.47 8.94
N VAL A 149 24.17 16.21 8.44
CA VAL A 149 23.25 15.79 7.38
C VAL A 149 21.83 15.66 7.91
N CYS A 150 21.64 14.94 9.02
CA CYS A 150 20.29 14.69 9.57
C CYS A 150 19.95 15.57 10.78
N GLY A 151 20.82 16.47 11.21
CA GLY A 151 20.61 17.31 12.39
C GLY A 151 20.40 16.52 13.68
N GLY A 152 21.11 15.37 13.85
CA GLY A 152 20.98 14.50 15.01
C GLY A 152 19.79 13.54 14.99
N ARG A 153 18.89 13.63 14.02
CA ARG A 153 17.70 12.76 13.93
C ARG A 153 18.00 11.30 13.66
N GLY A 154 19.15 10.99 13.04
CA GLY A 154 19.58 9.64 12.66
C GLY A 154 18.85 9.07 11.43
N TYR A 155 17.96 9.84 10.83
CA TYR A 155 17.19 9.48 9.64
C TYR A 155 17.28 10.60 8.60
N ASP A 156 17.33 10.21 7.33
CA ASP A 156 17.36 11.14 6.20
C ASP A 156 16.54 10.56 5.05
N GLY A 157 15.38 11.18 4.82
CA GLY A 157 14.40 10.74 3.84
C GLY A 157 13.57 9.53 4.26
N GLN A 158 12.80 9.04 3.30
CA GLN A 158 11.90 7.90 3.42
C GLN A 158 12.06 6.96 2.23
N ILE A 159 11.68 5.70 2.41
CA ILE A 159 11.65 4.69 1.36
C ILE A 159 10.32 3.94 1.44
N GLY A 160 9.71 3.67 0.28
CA GLY A 160 8.54 2.81 0.19
C GLY A 160 8.93 1.34 0.31
N ALA A 161 8.23 0.61 1.15
CA ALA A 161 8.22 -0.85 1.16
C ALA A 161 6.88 -1.32 0.61
N PHE A 162 6.92 -2.26 -0.32
CA PHE A 162 5.74 -2.76 -1.03
C PHE A 162 5.60 -4.25 -0.84
N GLU A 163 4.38 -4.69 -0.60
CA GLU A 163 3.95 -6.07 -0.66
C GLU A 163 2.97 -6.20 -1.81
N ILE A 164 3.20 -7.13 -2.72
CA ILE A 164 2.35 -7.35 -3.89
C ILE A 164 1.89 -8.79 -3.88
N TYR A 165 0.58 -8.99 -3.94
CA TYR A 165 -0.06 -10.29 -4.08
C TYR A 165 -0.80 -10.32 -5.42
N SER A 166 -0.31 -11.12 -6.36
CA SER A 166 -0.93 -11.31 -7.68
C SER A 166 -1.85 -12.51 -7.64
N ILE A 167 -3.05 -12.35 -8.18
CA ILE A 167 -4.05 -13.43 -8.26
C ILE A 167 -4.02 -13.97 -9.68
N GLY A 168 -3.56 -15.22 -9.80
CA GLY A 168 -3.45 -15.91 -11.07
C GLY A 168 -4.78 -16.48 -11.56
N ASP A 169 -4.76 -17.12 -12.75
CA ASP A 169 -5.97 -17.69 -13.32
C ASP A 169 -6.46 -18.91 -12.54
N VAL A 170 -5.57 -19.61 -11.85
CA VAL A 170 -5.91 -20.79 -10.99
C VAL A 170 -6.71 -20.37 -9.77
N GLU A 171 -6.37 -19.24 -9.14
CA GLU A 171 -7.09 -18.70 -7.98
C GLU A 171 -8.43 -18.06 -8.37
N ARG A 172 -8.64 -17.81 -9.68
CA ARG A 172 -9.87 -17.23 -10.21
C ARG A 172 -10.87 -18.27 -10.73
N ALA A 173 -10.41 -19.48 -11.01
CA ALA A 173 -11.22 -20.59 -11.50
C ALA A 173 -11.97 -21.27 -10.36
#